data_1b2008188777c14b16c7a2cc8cb19abb
#
_entry.id   1b2008188777c14b16c7a2cc8cb19abb
#
_cell.length_a   1.000
_cell.length_b   1.000
_cell.length_c   1.000
_cell.angle_alpha   90.00
_cell.angle_beta   90.00
_cell.angle_gamma   90.00
#
_symmetry.space_group_name_H-M   'P 1'
#
loop_
_entity.id
_entity.type
_entity.pdbx_description
1 polymer ?
#
loop_
_entity_poly.entity_id
_entity_poly.type
_entity_poly.pdbx_seq_one_letter_code
_entity_poly.pdbx_strand_id
1 'polypeptide(L)'
;DEVDSVLIDDARTPLIISGPVPKGDDQMYEQYQPLVERLVGVQRTLATQYLAEAKKLIAEGTEAKDKQKTAEGFLSLYRSYKALPKNKALIKFLSEPGIKAGMLSTEEIYMENNNKRMPEAVAPLYFVADEKMHSCDLTDKGTAWLAQLVGDETLFVLPDITAEISALKAMGLPDEERIAREDALYADYAVKSERIHTIQQLLKAYSMFDLNVDYVVMDGQVKIVDEQTGRIMEGRRWSDGLHQAVEAKEHVKVEAATQTFATITLQNYFRMYHKISGMTGTASTEAGELWNIYKLDVVEIPTNMQWKDLNGPANNRNDQNDRVYKTNREKYAAVIEEIIKERNAGRPTLVGTTSVEISELLSRMLRMRDIPHQVLNAKLHQAEADIVKNAGRSTDGKGAVTIATNMA
;
A
#
# COMPACT_ATOMS: atom_id res chain seq x y z
N ASP A 1 -0.12 -27.36 -4.02
CA ASP A 1 -1.25 -27.32 -3.07
C ASP A 1 -1.90 -25.93 -3.19
N GLU A 2 -3.20 -25.82 -2.85
CA GLU A 2 -3.99 -24.57 -3.00
C GLU A 2 -3.94 -23.99 -4.42
N VAL A 3 -4.19 -24.82 -5.40
CA VAL A 3 -4.12 -24.46 -6.82
C VAL A 3 -5.16 -23.42 -7.22
N ASP A 4 -6.28 -23.32 -6.53
CA ASP A 4 -7.33 -22.30 -6.69
C ASP A 4 -6.78 -20.90 -6.43
N SER A 5 -5.94 -20.71 -5.42
CA SER A 5 -5.26 -19.44 -5.17
C SER A 5 -4.49 -18.95 -6.41
N VAL A 6 -3.77 -19.84 -7.08
CA VAL A 6 -2.94 -19.51 -8.24
C VAL A 6 -3.74 -19.41 -9.54
N LEU A 7 -4.67 -20.35 -9.75
CA LEU A 7 -5.39 -20.46 -11.03
C LEU A 7 -6.71 -19.66 -11.07
N ILE A 8 -7.25 -19.27 -9.91
CA ILE A 8 -8.49 -18.51 -9.80
C ILE A 8 -8.23 -17.13 -9.19
N ASP A 9 -7.83 -17.06 -7.92
CA ASP A 9 -7.69 -15.79 -7.20
C ASP A 9 -6.63 -14.88 -7.82
N ASP A 10 -5.42 -15.40 -8.03
CA ASP A 10 -4.29 -14.68 -8.61
C ASP A 10 -4.15 -14.85 -10.13
N ALA A 11 -5.13 -15.45 -10.79
CA ALA A 11 -5.05 -15.81 -12.20
C ALA A 11 -4.67 -14.66 -13.14
N ARG A 12 -5.10 -13.43 -12.81
CA ARG A 12 -4.84 -12.21 -13.59
C ARG A 12 -3.57 -11.48 -13.18
N THR A 13 -2.89 -11.94 -12.14
CA THR A 13 -1.63 -11.35 -11.68
C THR A 13 -0.57 -11.51 -12.76
N PRO A 14 0.09 -10.42 -13.20
CA PRO A 14 1.12 -10.50 -14.22
C PRO A 14 2.43 -11.03 -13.63
N LEU A 15 3.01 -12.01 -14.30
CA LEU A 15 4.43 -12.33 -14.19
C LEU A 15 5.20 -11.35 -15.08
N ILE A 16 6.14 -10.65 -14.50
CA ILE A 16 6.90 -9.59 -15.17
C ILE A 16 8.35 -10.02 -15.28
N ILE A 17 8.87 -10.04 -16.51
CA ILE A 17 10.29 -10.24 -16.76
C ILE A 17 10.87 -8.86 -17.04
N SER A 18 11.73 -8.40 -16.15
CA SER A 18 12.39 -7.10 -16.25
C SER A 18 13.90 -7.25 -16.09
N GLY A 19 14.63 -6.29 -16.61
CA GLY A 19 16.06 -6.19 -16.44
C GLY A 19 16.52 -4.74 -16.36
N PRO A 20 17.75 -4.50 -15.90
CA PRO A 20 18.28 -3.15 -15.77
C PRO A 20 18.40 -2.46 -17.12
N VAL A 21 18.07 -1.20 -17.18
CA VAL A 21 18.32 -0.34 -18.34
C VAL A 21 19.81 0.04 -18.34
N PRO A 22 20.54 -0.08 -19.46
CA PRO A 22 21.99 0.16 -19.53
C PRO A 22 22.45 1.60 -19.23
N LYS A 23 21.52 2.54 -19.19
CA LYS A 23 21.76 3.94 -18.79
C LYS A 23 20.60 4.36 -17.89
N GLY A 24 20.84 4.43 -16.59
CA GLY A 24 19.94 5.06 -15.64
C GLY A 24 20.44 6.47 -15.35
N ASP A 25 19.52 7.41 -15.31
CA ASP A 25 19.75 8.73 -14.71
C ASP A 25 19.67 8.64 -13.18
N ASP A 26 20.34 7.65 -12.63
CA ASP A 26 20.37 7.32 -11.20
C ASP A 26 20.81 8.53 -10.35
N GLN A 27 21.59 9.41 -10.97
CA GLN A 27 22.12 10.61 -10.34
C GLN A 27 21.06 11.70 -10.09
N MET A 28 19.96 11.74 -10.84
CA MET A 28 18.92 12.76 -10.63
C MET A 28 18.22 12.60 -9.29
N TYR A 29 17.94 11.37 -8.86
CA TYR A 29 17.31 11.15 -7.56
C TYR A 29 18.20 11.60 -6.40
N GLU A 30 19.48 11.26 -6.42
CA GLU A 30 20.45 11.70 -5.41
C GLU A 30 20.66 13.21 -5.46
N GLN A 31 20.67 13.82 -6.63
CA GLN A 31 20.85 15.26 -6.82
C GLN A 31 19.68 16.08 -6.26
N TYR A 32 18.43 15.64 -6.50
CA TYR A 32 17.23 16.39 -6.09
C TYR A 32 16.71 16.00 -4.71
N GLN A 33 17.12 14.86 -4.15
CA GLN A 33 16.69 14.41 -2.83
C GLN A 33 16.86 15.47 -1.74
N PRO A 34 18.02 16.17 -1.56
CA PRO A 34 18.19 17.17 -0.50
C PRO A 34 17.27 18.39 -0.67
N LEU A 35 16.92 18.73 -1.90
CA LEU A 35 16.00 19.84 -2.18
C LEU A 35 14.57 19.46 -1.80
N VAL A 36 14.15 18.26 -2.17
CA VAL A 36 12.81 17.75 -1.84
C VAL A 36 12.67 17.53 -0.34
N GLU A 37 13.69 17.01 0.33
CA GLU A 37 13.66 16.85 1.80
C GLU A 37 13.42 18.19 2.52
N ARG A 38 14.10 19.26 2.09
CA ARG A 38 13.87 20.62 2.62
C ARG A 38 12.44 21.09 2.33
N LEU A 39 11.93 20.88 1.11
CA LEU A 39 10.58 21.26 0.73
C LEU A 39 9.54 20.54 1.61
N VAL A 40 9.71 19.23 1.81
CA VAL A 40 8.85 18.42 2.69
C VAL A 40 8.93 18.89 4.13
N GLY A 41 10.10 19.32 4.61
CA GLY A 41 10.27 19.92 5.93
C GLY A 41 9.45 21.21 6.12
N VAL A 42 9.49 22.10 5.14
CA VAL A 42 8.68 23.34 5.14
C VAL A 42 7.20 23.02 5.07
N GLN A 43 6.80 22.10 4.19
CA GLN A 43 5.41 21.65 4.06
C GLN A 43 4.89 21.01 5.35
N ARG A 44 5.70 20.20 6.03
CA ARG A 44 5.34 19.59 7.33
C ARG A 44 5.05 20.64 8.41
N THR A 45 5.85 21.68 8.45
CA THR A 45 5.62 22.80 9.36
C THR A 45 4.29 23.49 9.05
N LEU A 46 4.04 23.78 7.78
CA LEU A 46 2.81 24.40 7.31
C LEU A 46 1.58 23.52 7.59
N ALA A 47 1.66 22.21 7.33
CA ALA A 47 0.59 21.25 7.62
C ALA A 47 0.25 21.20 9.11
N THR A 48 1.27 21.27 9.97
CA THR A 48 1.09 21.32 11.43
C THR A 48 0.41 22.61 11.89
N GLN A 49 0.77 23.75 11.29
CA GLN A 49 0.12 25.03 11.56
C GLN A 49 -1.36 25.00 11.17
N TYR A 50 -1.69 24.49 9.97
CA TYR A 50 -3.08 24.35 9.54
C TYR A 50 -3.87 23.37 10.42
N LEU A 51 -3.25 22.29 10.90
CA LEU A 51 -3.93 21.38 11.81
C LEU A 51 -4.24 22.04 13.16
N ALA A 52 -3.31 22.82 13.71
CA ALA A 52 -3.52 23.56 14.95
C ALA A 52 -4.62 24.62 14.80
N GLU A 53 -4.59 25.38 13.70
CA GLU A 53 -5.61 26.36 13.33
C GLU A 53 -6.97 25.72 13.16
N ALA A 54 -7.04 24.60 12.44
CA ALA A 54 -8.28 23.84 12.26
C ALA A 54 -8.92 23.42 13.59
N LYS A 55 -8.12 22.84 14.48
CA LYS A 55 -8.60 22.43 15.82
C LYS A 55 -9.18 23.59 16.60
N LYS A 56 -8.49 24.74 16.58
CA LYS A 56 -8.94 25.95 17.27
C LYS A 56 -10.24 26.49 16.67
N LEU A 57 -10.27 26.72 15.35
CA LEU A 57 -11.40 27.35 14.67
C LEU A 57 -12.65 26.45 14.69
N ILE A 58 -12.51 25.14 14.55
CA ILE A 58 -13.64 24.20 14.62
C ILE A 58 -14.23 24.19 16.02
N ALA A 59 -13.40 24.13 17.07
CA ALA A 59 -13.86 24.16 18.46
C ALA A 59 -14.61 25.48 18.78
N GLU A 60 -13.97 26.61 18.54
CA GLU A 60 -14.54 27.95 18.79
C GLU A 60 -15.79 28.22 17.93
N GLY A 61 -15.78 27.80 16.65
CA GLY A 61 -16.93 27.96 15.75
C GLY A 61 -18.13 27.10 16.17
N THR A 62 -17.87 25.90 16.68
CA THR A 62 -18.92 24.99 17.19
C THR A 62 -19.54 25.52 18.46
N GLU A 63 -18.73 26.01 19.42
CA GLU A 63 -19.21 26.62 20.67
C GLU A 63 -20.03 27.89 20.43
N ALA A 64 -19.53 28.78 19.54
CA ALA A 64 -20.19 30.03 19.19
C ALA A 64 -21.35 29.87 18.19
N LYS A 65 -21.57 28.67 17.64
CA LYS A 65 -22.49 28.39 16.52
C LYS A 65 -22.22 29.27 15.28
N ASP A 66 -20.96 29.65 15.08
CA ASP A 66 -20.49 30.45 13.98
C ASP A 66 -20.13 29.53 12.80
N LYS A 67 -21.00 29.50 11.79
CA LYS A 67 -20.84 28.68 10.60
C LYS A 67 -19.65 29.08 9.74
N GLN A 68 -19.35 30.38 9.67
CA GLN A 68 -18.23 30.88 8.87
C GLN A 68 -16.91 30.44 9.48
N LYS A 69 -16.74 30.64 10.78
CA LYS A 69 -15.55 30.23 11.53
C LYS A 69 -15.33 28.72 11.48
N THR A 70 -16.40 27.96 11.58
CA THR A 70 -16.35 26.49 11.44
C THR A 70 -15.91 26.09 10.02
N ALA A 71 -16.41 26.75 8.97
CA ALA A 71 -16.03 26.47 7.59
C ALA A 71 -14.55 26.82 7.32
N GLU A 72 -14.03 27.92 7.86
CA GLU A 72 -12.62 28.29 7.80
C GLU A 72 -11.74 27.23 8.50
N GLY A 73 -12.19 26.71 9.63
CA GLY A 73 -11.53 25.61 10.34
C GLY A 73 -11.46 24.33 9.51
N PHE A 74 -12.55 23.95 8.84
CA PHE A 74 -12.55 22.77 7.95
C PHE A 74 -11.72 22.99 6.69
N LEU A 75 -11.62 24.21 6.16
CA LEU A 75 -10.69 24.51 5.08
C LEU A 75 -9.23 24.35 5.51
N SER A 76 -8.87 24.84 6.70
CA SER A 76 -7.53 24.63 7.27
C SER A 76 -7.25 23.14 7.51
N LEU A 77 -8.24 22.37 7.94
CA LEU A 77 -8.14 20.92 8.07
C LEU A 77 -7.89 20.24 6.72
N TYR A 78 -8.65 20.62 5.69
CA TYR A 78 -8.49 20.12 4.34
C TYR A 78 -7.11 20.42 3.76
N ARG A 79 -6.59 21.64 4.00
CA ARG A 79 -5.21 22.02 3.64
C ARG A 79 -4.18 21.15 4.32
N SER A 80 -4.33 20.90 5.62
CA SER A 80 -3.45 19.98 6.35
C SER A 80 -3.48 18.57 5.78
N TYR A 81 -4.67 18.07 5.41
CA TYR A 81 -4.85 16.76 4.80
C TYR A 81 -4.20 16.68 3.41
N LYS A 82 -4.43 17.66 2.54
CA LYS A 82 -3.80 17.70 1.19
C LYS A 82 -2.29 17.95 1.26
N ALA A 83 -1.79 18.55 2.33
CA ALA A 83 -0.36 18.75 2.54
C ALA A 83 0.39 17.47 2.92
N LEU A 84 -0.12 16.71 3.89
CA LEU A 84 0.49 15.47 4.41
C LEU A 84 -0.59 14.55 4.99
N PRO A 85 -1.23 13.72 4.18
CA PRO A 85 -2.35 12.88 4.58
C PRO A 85 -1.99 11.83 5.65
N LYS A 86 -0.79 11.28 5.62
CA LYS A 86 -0.31 10.27 6.59
C LYS A 86 0.18 10.86 7.93
N ASN A 87 -0.05 12.15 8.21
CA ASN A 87 0.31 12.74 9.49
C ASN A 87 -0.48 12.11 10.64
N LYS A 88 0.21 11.48 11.61
CA LYS A 88 -0.41 10.77 12.75
C LYS A 88 -1.34 11.66 13.59
N ALA A 89 -0.99 12.93 13.79
CA ALA A 89 -1.81 13.87 14.55
C ALA A 89 -3.09 14.25 13.79
N LEU A 90 -3.01 14.35 12.47
CA LEU A 90 -4.16 14.58 11.58
C LEU A 90 -5.10 13.36 11.59
N ILE A 91 -4.56 12.15 11.40
CA ILE A 91 -5.33 10.89 11.41
C ILE A 91 -6.08 10.74 12.72
N LYS A 92 -5.42 11.03 13.85
CA LYS A 92 -6.07 11.00 15.18
C LYS A 92 -7.22 12.00 15.25
N PHE A 93 -7.06 13.20 14.74
CA PHE A 93 -8.12 14.21 14.75
C PHE A 93 -9.28 13.85 13.80
N LEU A 94 -8.99 13.29 12.64
CA LEU A 94 -10.01 12.80 11.70
C LEU A 94 -10.85 11.63 12.26
N SER A 95 -10.35 10.94 13.27
CA SER A 95 -11.08 9.85 13.95
C SER A 95 -12.13 10.36 14.95
N GLU A 96 -12.13 11.66 15.27
CA GLU A 96 -13.13 12.26 16.13
C GLU A 96 -14.49 12.40 15.41
N PRO A 97 -15.62 12.21 16.13
CA PRO A 97 -16.95 12.24 15.52
C PRO A 97 -17.23 13.56 14.77
N GLY A 98 -17.69 13.46 13.52
CA GLY A 98 -18.07 14.61 12.70
C GLY A 98 -16.93 15.33 11.97
N ILE A 99 -15.68 15.17 12.41
CA ILE A 99 -14.53 15.89 11.83
C ILE A 99 -14.25 15.44 10.39
N LYS A 100 -14.19 14.13 10.15
CA LYS A 100 -13.98 13.59 8.80
C LYS A 100 -15.12 13.98 7.85
N ALA A 101 -16.37 13.92 8.31
CA ALA A 101 -17.54 14.31 7.52
C ALA A 101 -17.49 15.79 7.12
N GLY A 102 -17.13 16.68 8.06
CA GLY A 102 -16.98 18.11 7.78
C GLY A 102 -15.86 18.42 6.78
N MET A 103 -14.74 17.70 6.88
CA MET A 103 -13.65 17.83 5.89
C MET A 103 -14.08 17.37 4.49
N LEU A 104 -14.78 16.23 4.37
CA LEU A 104 -15.28 15.72 3.09
C LEU A 104 -16.31 16.67 2.46
N SER A 105 -17.21 17.24 3.27
CA SER A 105 -18.15 18.27 2.79
C SER A 105 -17.43 19.52 2.28
N THR A 106 -16.31 19.89 2.89
CA THR A 106 -15.47 20.99 2.38
C THR A 106 -14.80 20.60 1.05
N GLU A 107 -14.30 19.39 0.92
CA GLU A 107 -13.76 18.87 -0.36
C GLU A 107 -14.80 18.98 -1.48
N GLU A 108 -16.05 18.56 -1.22
CA GLU A 108 -17.16 18.63 -2.19
C GLU A 108 -17.42 20.06 -2.68
N ILE A 109 -17.43 21.05 -1.77
CA ILE A 109 -17.62 22.47 -2.12
C ILE A 109 -16.54 22.97 -3.09
N TYR A 110 -15.28 22.57 -2.90
CA TYR A 110 -14.18 22.97 -3.77
C TYR A 110 -14.11 22.15 -5.07
N MET A 111 -14.71 20.94 -5.09
CA MET A 111 -14.83 20.11 -6.29
C MET A 111 -15.99 20.55 -7.23
N GLU A 112 -16.91 21.34 -6.76
CA GLU A 112 -18.01 21.86 -7.58
C GLU A 112 -17.50 22.58 -8.85
N ASN A 113 -18.31 22.58 -9.90
CA ASN A 113 -18.01 23.23 -11.18
C ASN A 113 -16.68 22.81 -11.83
N ASN A 114 -16.41 21.49 -11.89
CA ASN A 114 -15.19 20.94 -12.47
C ASN A 114 -13.92 21.44 -11.77
N ASN A 115 -13.87 21.44 -10.45
CA ASN A 115 -12.72 21.79 -9.62
C ASN A 115 -12.22 23.24 -9.79
N LYS A 116 -13.03 24.17 -10.32
CA LYS A 116 -12.60 25.56 -10.57
C LYS A 116 -12.10 26.29 -9.32
N ARG A 117 -12.61 25.91 -8.15
CA ARG A 117 -12.20 26.50 -6.86
C ARG A 117 -11.10 25.74 -6.14
N MET A 118 -10.74 24.56 -6.61
CA MET A 118 -9.70 23.74 -5.97
C MET A 118 -8.34 24.46 -5.87
N PRO A 119 -7.88 25.21 -6.91
CA PRO A 119 -6.66 26.01 -6.81
C PRO A 119 -6.65 26.97 -5.63
N GLU A 120 -7.80 27.60 -5.26
CA GLU A 120 -7.89 28.52 -4.12
C GLU A 120 -7.63 27.80 -2.78
N ALA A 121 -8.13 26.57 -2.65
CA ALA A 121 -7.94 25.77 -1.44
C ALA A 121 -6.47 25.37 -1.25
N VAL A 122 -5.79 24.99 -2.33
CA VAL A 122 -4.44 24.38 -2.28
C VAL A 122 -3.29 25.39 -2.56
N ALA A 123 -3.59 26.57 -3.08
CA ALA A 123 -2.58 27.60 -3.39
C ALA A 123 -1.56 27.91 -2.27
N PRO A 124 -1.93 27.89 -0.98
CA PRO A 124 -0.98 28.12 0.10
C PRO A 124 0.04 26.98 0.31
N LEU A 125 -0.21 25.80 -0.22
CA LEU A 125 0.66 24.63 -0.07
C LEU A 125 1.83 24.70 -1.07
N TYR A 126 2.91 24.01 -0.79
CA TYR A 126 4.05 23.87 -1.71
C TYR A 126 3.87 22.71 -2.67
N PHE A 127 3.20 21.65 -2.23
CA PHE A 127 2.76 20.53 -3.06
C PHE A 127 1.47 19.95 -2.51
N VAL A 128 0.77 19.21 -3.32
CA VAL A 128 -0.50 18.55 -3.00
C VAL A 128 -0.32 17.04 -3.08
N ALA A 129 -0.61 16.35 -2.00
CA ALA A 129 -0.64 14.90 -1.96
C ALA A 129 -2.08 14.41 -2.14
N ASP A 130 -2.30 13.51 -3.08
CA ASP A 130 -3.58 12.85 -3.33
C ASP A 130 -3.47 11.35 -3.11
N GLU A 131 -3.99 10.86 -1.97
CA GLU A 131 -3.96 9.43 -1.64
C GLU A 131 -4.80 8.59 -2.59
N LYS A 132 -5.92 9.12 -3.11
CA LYS A 132 -6.81 8.38 -4.01
C LYS A 132 -6.18 8.15 -5.37
N MET A 133 -5.46 9.16 -5.86
CA MET A 133 -4.78 9.10 -7.16
C MET A 133 -3.32 8.63 -7.05
N HIS A 134 -2.84 8.41 -5.84
CA HIS A 134 -1.44 8.08 -5.56
C HIS A 134 -0.46 9.05 -6.24
N SER A 135 -0.78 10.35 -6.25
CA SER A 135 0.03 11.39 -6.88
C SER A 135 0.46 12.45 -5.88
N CYS A 136 1.61 13.08 -6.19
CA CYS A 136 2.11 14.27 -5.50
C CYS A 136 2.52 15.30 -6.54
N ASP A 137 1.84 16.42 -6.56
CA ASP A 137 2.05 17.46 -7.56
C ASP A 137 2.53 18.77 -6.91
N LEU A 138 3.55 19.39 -7.50
CA LEU A 138 4.00 20.71 -7.09
C LEU A 138 2.92 21.76 -7.40
N THR A 139 2.75 22.70 -6.49
CA THR A 139 1.99 23.94 -6.76
C THR A 139 2.91 24.99 -7.36
N ASP A 140 2.33 26.08 -7.88
CA ASP A 140 3.11 27.25 -8.35
C ASP A 140 4.05 27.77 -7.25
N LYS A 141 3.58 27.78 -5.99
CA LYS A 141 4.38 28.19 -4.83
C LYS A 141 5.55 27.23 -4.59
N GLY A 142 5.34 25.93 -4.72
CA GLY A 142 6.39 24.93 -4.58
C GLY A 142 7.44 25.02 -5.68
N THR A 143 6.98 25.19 -6.91
CA THR A 143 7.85 25.40 -8.09
C THR A 143 8.70 26.65 -7.92
N ALA A 144 8.09 27.79 -7.56
CA ALA A 144 8.81 29.04 -7.32
C ALA A 144 9.82 28.93 -6.16
N TRP A 145 9.48 28.24 -5.09
CA TRP A 145 10.38 28.03 -3.96
C TRP A 145 11.60 27.17 -4.33
N LEU A 146 11.39 26.09 -5.11
CA LEU A 146 12.49 25.26 -5.61
C LEU A 146 13.37 26.03 -6.59
N ALA A 147 12.77 26.79 -7.52
CA ALA A 147 13.48 27.60 -8.48
C ALA A 147 14.37 28.66 -7.79
N GLN A 148 13.85 29.32 -6.76
CA GLN A 148 14.61 30.26 -5.95
C GLN A 148 15.77 29.60 -5.20
N LEU A 149 15.55 28.39 -4.67
CA LEU A 149 16.59 27.66 -3.93
C LEU A 149 17.75 27.24 -4.82
N VAL A 150 17.46 26.88 -6.08
CA VAL A 150 18.45 26.48 -7.08
C VAL A 150 19.06 27.68 -7.81
N GLY A 151 18.36 28.82 -7.83
CA GLY A 151 18.77 30.03 -8.56
C GLY A 151 18.51 29.98 -10.05
N ASP A 152 17.60 29.09 -10.51
CA ASP A 152 17.19 28.96 -11.90
C ASP A 152 15.67 28.92 -12.01
N GLU A 153 15.07 30.01 -12.46
CA GLU A 153 13.62 30.14 -12.63
C GLU A 153 13.06 29.25 -13.75
N THR A 154 13.89 28.84 -14.70
CA THR A 154 13.46 28.03 -15.84
C THR A 154 13.56 26.52 -15.60
N LEU A 155 14.13 26.14 -14.48
CA LEU A 155 14.49 24.76 -14.16
C LEU A 155 13.31 23.77 -14.26
N PHE A 156 12.11 24.23 -13.88
CA PHE A 156 10.88 23.43 -13.83
C PHE A 156 9.81 23.89 -14.82
N VAL A 157 10.16 24.79 -15.74
CA VAL A 157 9.24 25.28 -16.75
C VAL A 157 9.43 24.46 -18.03
N LEU A 158 8.39 23.71 -18.39
CA LEU A 158 8.39 22.97 -19.66
C LEU A 158 8.20 23.94 -20.82
N PRO A 159 9.03 23.86 -21.90
CA PRO A 159 8.80 24.62 -23.11
C PRO A 159 7.50 24.17 -23.80
N ASP A 160 6.76 25.11 -24.35
CA ASP A 160 5.62 24.79 -25.23
C ASP A 160 6.14 24.35 -26.60
N ILE A 161 6.37 23.04 -26.74
CA ILE A 161 6.91 22.43 -27.98
C ILE A 161 6.10 22.86 -29.19
N THR A 162 4.77 22.91 -29.09
CA THR A 162 3.90 23.23 -30.23
C THR A 162 4.08 24.67 -30.68
N ALA A 163 4.13 25.60 -29.75
CA ALA A 163 4.35 27.01 -30.03
C ALA A 163 5.77 27.26 -30.58
N GLU A 164 6.79 26.66 -29.96
CA GLU A 164 8.18 26.84 -30.35
C GLU A 164 8.49 26.20 -31.73
N ILE A 165 7.99 24.99 -32.01
CA ILE A 165 8.13 24.38 -33.37
C ILE A 165 7.42 25.24 -34.42
N SER A 166 6.25 25.79 -34.09
CA SER A 166 5.53 26.67 -35.02
C SER A 166 6.33 27.95 -35.28
N ALA A 167 6.96 28.51 -34.27
CA ALA A 167 7.85 29.67 -34.39
C ALA A 167 9.09 29.34 -35.22
N LEU A 168 9.74 28.18 -35.01
CA LEU A 168 10.88 27.72 -35.80
C LEU A 168 10.54 27.54 -37.29
N LYS A 169 9.37 26.99 -37.59
CA LYS A 169 8.87 26.86 -38.96
C LYS A 169 8.60 28.21 -39.62
N ALA A 170 8.13 29.20 -38.86
CA ALA A 170 7.88 30.54 -39.35
C ALA A 170 9.17 31.35 -39.63
N MET A 171 10.31 30.97 -39.04
CA MET A 171 11.60 31.64 -39.23
C MET A 171 12.24 31.38 -40.57
N GLY A 172 11.76 30.41 -41.37
CA GLY A 172 12.28 30.10 -42.71
C GLY A 172 13.74 29.65 -42.73
N LEU A 173 14.19 28.98 -41.67
CA LEU A 173 15.55 28.46 -41.54
C LEU A 173 15.85 27.32 -42.54
N PRO A 174 17.12 27.11 -42.95
CA PRO A 174 17.53 25.94 -43.69
C PRO A 174 17.12 24.66 -42.95
N ASP A 175 16.75 23.61 -43.68
CA ASP A 175 16.24 22.37 -43.10
C ASP A 175 17.18 21.74 -42.07
N GLU A 176 18.48 21.74 -42.30
CA GLU A 176 19.47 21.19 -41.37
C GLU A 176 19.49 22.00 -40.03
N GLU A 177 19.45 23.31 -40.12
CA GLU A 177 19.45 24.16 -38.92
C GLU A 177 18.13 24.07 -38.16
N ARG A 178 17.01 23.94 -38.87
CA ARG A 178 15.70 23.74 -38.29
C ARG A 178 15.62 22.43 -37.52
N ILE A 179 16.07 21.33 -38.16
CA ILE A 179 16.10 20.00 -37.51
C ILE A 179 17.01 20.02 -36.30
N ALA A 180 18.18 20.58 -36.35
CA ALA A 180 19.08 20.67 -35.20
C ALA A 180 18.46 21.47 -34.00
N ARG A 181 17.70 22.52 -34.28
CA ARG A 181 17.00 23.28 -33.25
C ARG A 181 15.77 22.54 -32.70
N GLU A 182 15.03 21.84 -33.54
CA GLU A 182 13.93 20.96 -33.12
C GLU A 182 14.48 19.83 -32.22
N ASP A 183 15.59 19.20 -32.59
CA ASP A 183 16.22 18.16 -31.74
C ASP A 183 16.72 18.71 -30.41
N ALA A 184 17.30 19.92 -30.40
CA ALA A 184 17.72 20.58 -29.17
C ALA A 184 16.53 20.91 -28.24
N LEU A 185 15.40 21.36 -28.82
CA LEU A 185 14.17 21.62 -28.11
C LEU A 185 13.58 20.35 -27.49
N TYR A 186 13.54 19.25 -28.24
CA TYR A 186 13.08 17.96 -27.70
C TYR A 186 14.00 17.44 -26.60
N ALA A 187 15.32 17.61 -26.75
CA ALA A 187 16.28 17.21 -25.72
C ALA A 187 16.10 18.02 -24.43
N ASP A 188 15.92 19.36 -24.53
CA ASP A 188 15.64 20.21 -23.35
C ASP A 188 14.31 19.82 -22.67
N TYR A 189 13.28 19.59 -23.47
CA TYR A 189 11.99 19.12 -22.96
C TYR A 189 12.11 17.79 -22.22
N ALA A 190 12.82 16.82 -22.80
CA ALA A 190 13.01 15.51 -22.19
C ALA A 190 13.71 15.62 -20.82
N VAL A 191 14.80 16.39 -20.75
CA VAL A 191 15.54 16.62 -19.50
C VAL A 191 14.68 17.31 -18.45
N LYS A 192 13.92 18.35 -18.82
CA LYS A 192 13.04 19.06 -17.89
C LYS A 192 11.87 18.21 -17.42
N SER A 193 11.27 17.43 -18.34
CA SER A 193 10.19 16.49 -18.02
C SER A 193 10.64 15.42 -17.03
N GLU A 194 11.81 14.83 -17.25
CA GLU A 194 12.40 13.82 -16.37
C GLU A 194 12.73 14.40 -14.99
N ARG A 195 13.22 15.63 -14.94
CA ARG A 195 13.48 16.34 -13.69
C ARG A 195 12.20 16.55 -12.86
N ILE A 196 11.13 17.00 -13.51
CA ILE A 196 9.81 17.19 -12.85
C ILE A 196 9.31 15.84 -12.35
N HIS A 197 9.39 14.81 -13.18
CA HIS A 197 9.01 13.45 -12.80
C HIS A 197 9.79 12.93 -11.59
N THR A 198 11.12 13.11 -11.60
CA THR A 198 11.99 12.74 -10.47
C THR A 198 11.55 13.40 -9.17
N ILE A 199 11.24 14.71 -9.21
CA ILE A 199 10.77 15.46 -8.04
C ILE A 199 9.41 14.94 -7.57
N GLN A 200 8.48 14.66 -8.49
CA GLN A 200 7.18 14.10 -8.13
C GLN A 200 7.31 12.73 -7.44
N GLN A 201 8.18 11.86 -7.94
CA GLN A 201 8.43 10.56 -7.31
C GLN A 201 9.10 10.70 -5.94
N LEU A 202 10.05 11.62 -5.78
CA LEU A 202 10.64 11.93 -4.47
C LEU A 202 9.59 12.48 -3.49
N LEU A 203 8.75 13.43 -3.90
CA LEU A 203 7.65 13.95 -3.08
C LEU A 203 6.70 12.83 -2.67
N LYS A 204 6.36 11.92 -3.58
CA LYS A 204 5.53 10.75 -3.32
C LYS A 204 6.20 9.83 -2.30
N ALA A 205 7.50 9.54 -2.46
CA ALA A 205 8.25 8.71 -1.51
C ALA A 205 8.27 9.30 -0.10
N TYR A 206 8.43 10.63 0.04
CA TYR A 206 8.44 11.31 1.34
C TYR A 206 7.06 11.47 1.98
N SER A 207 5.99 11.55 1.18
CA SER A 207 4.64 11.89 1.66
C SER A 207 3.75 10.69 1.87
N MET A 208 3.98 9.59 1.14
CA MET A 208 3.07 8.45 1.06
C MET A 208 3.69 7.12 1.46
N PHE A 209 5.02 7.04 1.64
CA PHE A 209 5.68 5.77 1.96
C PHE A 209 6.47 5.91 3.26
N ASP A 210 6.16 5.05 4.23
CA ASP A 210 6.76 5.07 5.56
C ASP A 210 7.67 3.84 5.78
N LEU A 211 8.84 4.09 6.34
CA LEU A 211 9.78 3.05 6.76
C LEU A 211 9.13 2.15 7.83
N ASN A 212 9.34 0.85 7.73
CA ASN A 212 8.77 -0.20 8.58
C ASN A 212 7.24 -0.36 8.49
N VAL A 213 6.61 0.26 7.48
CA VAL A 213 5.20 0.08 7.14
C VAL A 213 5.09 -0.38 5.70
N ASP A 214 5.47 0.47 4.74
CA ASP A 214 5.38 0.18 3.31
C ASP A 214 6.65 -0.52 2.79
N TYR A 215 7.78 -0.35 3.48
CA TYR A 215 9.08 -0.94 3.13
C TYR A 215 10.00 -1.05 4.35
N VAL A 216 11.06 -1.83 4.19
CA VAL A 216 12.18 -1.94 5.13
C VAL A 216 13.49 -1.73 4.40
N VAL A 217 14.53 -1.33 5.14
CA VAL A 217 15.90 -1.28 4.62
C VAL A 217 16.68 -2.44 5.25
N MET A 218 17.13 -3.36 4.41
CA MET A 218 17.92 -4.53 4.82
C MET A 218 19.07 -4.72 3.85
N ASP A 219 20.27 -4.99 4.37
CA ASP A 219 21.49 -5.23 3.59
C ASP A 219 21.83 -4.09 2.60
N GLY A 220 21.46 -2.85 2.98
CA GLY A 220 21.68 -1.67 2.13
C GLY A 220 20.71 -1.55 0.95
N GLN A 221 19.61 -2.30 0.96
CA GLN A 221 18.58 -2.29 -0.07
C GLN A 221 17.20 -2.01 0.50
N VAL A 222 16.36 -1.32 -0.27
CA VAL A 222 14.94 -1.14 0.02
C VAL A 222 14.17 -2.39 -0.39
N LYS A 223 13.41 -2.97 0.53
CA LYS A 223 12.54 -4.11 0.27
C LYS A 223 11.09 -3.76 0.59
N ILE A 224 10.20 -4.02 -0.35
CA ILE A 224 8.77 -3.74 -0.19
C ILE A 224 8.16 -4.67 0.85
N VAL A 225 7.26 -4.12 1.66
CA VAL A 225 6.43 -4.87 2.61
C VAL A 225 5.01 -4.89 2.07
N ASP A 226 4.42 -6.07 1.99
CA ASP A 226 3.03 -6.25 1.60
C ASP A 226 2.09 -5.71 2.69
N GLU A 227 1.17 -4.82 2.34
CA GLU A 227 0.26 -4.18 3.30
C GLU A 227 -0.68 -5.18 4.00
N GLN A 228 -1.08 -6.24 3.30
CA GLN A 228 -2.06 -7.19 3.82
C GLN A 228 -1.40 -8.24 4.71
N THR A 229 -0.28 -8.80 4.26
CA THR A 229 0.39 -9.90 4.94
C THR A 229 1.53 -9.44 5.85
N GLY A 230 2.09 -8.23 5.62
CA GLY A 230 3.28 -7.73 6.31
C GLY A 230 4.56 -8.47 5.89
N ARG A 231 4.51 -9.29 4.84
CA ARG A 231 5.68 -10.03 4.32
C ARG A 231 6.57 -9.16 3.45
N ILE A 232 7.86 -9.41 3.54
CA ILE A 232 8.83 -8.80 2.64
C ILE A 232 8.68 -9.45 1.25
N MET A 233 8.51 -8.61 0.24
CA MET A 233 8.37 -9.03 -1.15
C MET A 233 9.74 -9.03 -1.82
N GLU A 234 10.45 -10.15 -1.72
CA GLU A 234 11.78 -10.29 -2.31
C GLU A 234 11.77 -10.08 -3.83
N GLY A 235 12.73 -9.28 -4.33
CA GLY A 235 12.91 -9.03 -5.76
C GLY A 235 11.86 -8.15 -6.42
N ARG A 236 10.82 -7.69 -5.69
CA ARG A 236 9.85 -6.73 -6.21
C ARG A 236 10.35 -5.30 -6.03
N ARG A 237 10.08 -4.48 -7.03
CA ARG A 237 10.39 -3.04 -7.03
C ARG A 237 9.15 -2.25 -7.48
N TRP A 238 8.95 -1.07 -6.92
CA TRP A 238 7.95 -0.15 -7.47
C TRP A 238 8.39 0.34 -8.84
N SER A 239 7.43 0.51 -9.72
CA SER A 239 7.63 1.04 -11.06
C SER A 239 7.78 2.57 -11.07
N ASP A 240 8.04 3.10 -12.25
CA ASP A 240 7.96 4.52 -12.57
C ASP A 240 8.91 5.41 -11.73
N GLY A 241 10.07 4.88 -11.35
CA GLY A 241 11.08 5.63 -10.60
C GLY A 241 10.81 5.77 -9.10
N LEU A 242 9.66 5.28 -8.61
CA LEU A 242 9.32 5.39 -7.19
C LEU A 242 10.30 4.61 -6.30
N HIS A 243 10.75 3.44 -6.74
CA HIS A 243 11.71 2.65 -5.96
C HIS A 243 13.04 3.39 -5.78
N GLN A 244 13.55 3.98 -6.86
CA GLN A 244 14.74 4.83 -6.83
C GLN A 244 14.55 6.06 -5.93
N ALA A 245 13.37 6.66 -5.95
CA ALA A 245 13.04 7.78 -5.07
C ALA A 245 13.07 7.38 -3.59
N VAL A 246 12.60 6.18 -3.25
CA VAL A 246 12.66 5.64 -1.88
C VAL A 246 14.10 5.28 -1.51
N GLU A 247 14.87 4.69 -2.41
CA GLU A 247 16.29 4.41 -2.22
C GLU A 247 17.08 5.70 -1.92
N ALA A 248 16.84 6.78 -2.69
CA ALA A 248 17.44 8.08 -2.45
C ALA A 248 17.00 8.70 -1.11
N LYS A 249 15.72 8.59 -0.77
CA LYS A 249 15.17 9.04 0.52
C LYS A 249 15.87 8.38 1.71
N GLU A 250 16.14 7.10 1.62
CA GLU A 250 16.79 6.33 2.70
C GLU A 250 18.33 6.34 2.62
N HIS A 251 18.89 7.13 1.70
CA HIS A 251 20.34 7.28 1.50
C HIS A 251 21.06 5.93 1.25
N VAL A 252 20.36 4.99 0.63
CA VAL A 252 20.96 3.76 0.11
C VAL A 252 21.33 3.95 -1.34
N LYS A 253 22.16 3.05 -1.88
CA LYS A 253 22.55 3.11 -3.28
C LYS A 253 21.33 3.05 -4.19
N VAL A 254 21.15 4.05 -5.05
CA VAL A 254 20.10 4.04 -6.07
C VAL A 254 20.48 3.06 -7.17
N GLU A 255 19.64 2.06 -7.39
CA GLU A 255 19.86 1.07 -8.43
C GLU A 255 19.23 1.52 -9.74
N ALA A 256 19.79 1.03 -10.87
CA ALA A 256 19.31 1.36 -12.20
C ALA A 256 17.82 1.05 -12.39
N ALA A 257 17.13 1.88 -13.16
CA ALA A 257 15.76 1.62 -13.54
C ALA A 257 15.65 0.25 -14.24
N THR A 258 14.56 -0.46 -13.96
CA THR A 258 14.28 -1.74 -14.62
C THR A 258 13.30 -1.53 -15.76
N GLN A 259 13.59 -2.10 -16.92
CA GLN A 259 12.67 -2.14 -18.03
C GLN A 259 11.97 -3.48 -18.09
N THR A 260 10.67 -3.44 -18.26
CA THR A 260 9.88 -4.66 -18.49
C THR A 260 10.08 -5.15 -19.93
N PHE A 261 10.65 -6.34 -20.08
CA PHE A 261 10.84 -6.97 -21.38
C PHE A 261 9.62 -7.77 -21.83
N ALA A 262 8.94 -8.43 -20.88
CA ALA A 262 7.76 -9.24 -21.17
C ALA A 262 6.86 -9.32 -19.94
N THR A 263 5.56 -9.47 -20.18
CA THR A 263 4.56 -9.75 -19.16
C THR A 263 3.64 -10.87 -19.63
N ILE A 264 3.25 -11.75 -18.71
CA ILE A 264 2.25 -12.76 -18.94
C ILE A 264 1.44 -12.96 -17.66
N THR A 265 0.12 -13.12 -17.74
CA THR A 265 -0.67 -13.46 -16.56
C THR A 265 -0.43 -14.90 -16.15
N LEU A 266 -0.57 -15.20 -14.84
CA LEU A 266 -0.49 -16.59 -14.34
C LEU A 266 -1.42 -17.52 -15.13
N GLN A 267 -2.64 -17.08 -15.39
CA GLN A 267 -3.61 -17.81 -16.19
C GLN A 267 -3.06 -18.20 -17.57
N ASN A 268 -2.52 -17.24 -18.29
CA ASN A 268 -1.98 -17.49 -19.64
C ASN A 268 -0.70 -18.32 -19.59
N TYR A 269 0.13 -18.12 -18.57
CA TYR A 269 1.34 -18.90 -18.38
C TYR A 269 1.02 -20.39 -18.17
N PHE A 270 0.11 -20.72 -17.25
CA PHE A 270 -0.27 -22.11 -17.01
C PHE A 270 -1.01 -22.76 -18.18
N ARG A 271 -1.76 -21.99 -18.97
CA ARG A 271 -2.40 -22.49 -20.21
C ARG A 271 -1.42 -22.90 -21.31
N MET A 272 -0.15 -22.54 -21.21
CA MET A 272 0.90 -22.98 -22.15
C MET A 272 1.29 -24.47 -21.96
N TYR A 273 0.97 -25.06 -20.81
CA TYR A 273 1.33 -26.44 -20.53
C TYR A 273 0.29 -27.42 -21.10
N HIS A 274 0.75 -28.51 -21.67
CA HIS A 274 -0.12 -29.57 -22.22
C HIS A 274 -0.83 -30.37 -21.13
N LYS A 275 -0.22 -30.46 -19.94
CA LYS A 275 -0.80 -31.14 -18.79
C LYS A 275 -0.67 -30.26 -17.58
N ILE A 276 -1.78 -30.01 -16.95
CA ILE A 276 -1.90 -29.29 -15.68
C ILE A 276 -2.67 -30.16 -14.71
N SER A 277 -2.26 -30.19 -13.47
CA SER A 277 -3.03 -30.73 -12.36
C SER A 277 -2.70 -29.97 -11.08
N GLY A 278 -3.60 -29.96 -10.14
CA GLY A 278 -3.41 -29.29 -8.88
C GLY A 278 -4.24 -29.93 -7.78
N MET A 279 -4.03 -29.48 -6.56
CA MET A 279 -4.78 -29.90 -5.37
C MET A 279 -5.20 -28.66 -4.58
N THR A 280 -6.38 -28.72 -3.99
CA THR A 280 -6.88 -27.73 -3.05
C THR A 280 -8.00 -28.33 -2.21
N GLY A 281 -8.28 -27.77 -1.06
CA GLY A 281 -9.43 -28.14 -0.23
C GLY A 281 -10.76 -27.52 -0.68
N THR A 282 -10.77 -26.59 -1.66
CA THR A 282 -11.92 -25.73 -2.00
C THR A 282 -12.29 -25.70 -3.48
N ALA A 283 -11.75 -26.59 -4.32
CA ALA A 283 -11.98 -26.60 -5.76
C ALA A 283 -13.42 -26.87 -6.21
N SER A 284 -14.24 -27.49 -5.38
CA SER A 284 -15.60 -27.92 -5.76
C SER A 284 -16.50 -26.74 -6.12
N THR A 285 -16.36 -25.61 -5.43
CA THR A 285 -17.11 -24.37 -5.70
C THR A 285 -16.69 -23.70 -7.00
N GLU A 286 -15.42 -23.84 -7.39
CA GLU A 286 -14.80 -23.23 -8.55
C GLU A 286 -14.68 -24.17 -9.76
N ALA A 287 -15.30 -25.35 -9.70
CA ALA A 287 -15.21 -26.38 -10.74
C ALA A 287 -15.60 -25.86 -12.14
N GLY A 288 -16.63 -24.99 -12.20
CA GLY A 288 -17.09 -24.39 -13.45
C GLY A 288 -16.03 -23.48 -14.08
N GLU A 289 -15.31 -22.69 -13.29
CA GLU A 289 -14.27 -21.78 -13.76
C GLU A 289 -13.02 -22.56 -14.19
N LEU A 290 -12.59 -23.55 -13.40
CA LEU A 290 -11.47 -24.44 -13.74
C LEU A 290 -11.73 -25.17 -15.07
N TRP A 291 -12.95 -25.63 -15.32
CA TRP A 291 -13.32 -26.23 -16.59
C TRP A 291 -13.33 -25.20 -17.75
N ASN A 292 -13.96 -24.06 -17.56
CA ASN A 292 -14.10 -23.07 -18.63
C ASN A 292 -12.75 -22.54 -19.12
N ILE A 293 -11.83 -22.28 -18.21
CA ILE A 293 -10.54 -21.63 -18.50
C ILE A 293 -9.46 -22.65 -18.86
N TYR A 294 -9.30 -23.68 -18.03
CA TYR A 294 -8.16 -24.61 -18.11
C TYR A 294 -8.54 -25.99 -18.65
N LYS A 295 -9.83 -26.29 -18.80
CA LYS A 295 -10.35 -27.62 -19.16
C LYS A 295 -9.98 -28.70 -18.14
N LEU A 296 -9.92 -28.29 -16.87
CA LEU A 296 -9.65 -29.22 -15.75
C LEU A 296 -10.94 -29.68 -15.12
N ASP A 297 -11.07 -30.99 -14.96
CA ASP A 297 -12.12 -31.59 -14.15
C ASP A 297 -11.72 -31.58 -12.66
N VAL A 298 -12.70 -31.34 -11.81
CA VAL A 298 -12.53 -31.41 -10.35
C VAL A 298 -12.99 -32.78 -9.86
N VAL A 299 -12.08 -33.50 -9.24
CA VAL A 299 -12.37 -34.79 -8.63
C VAL A 299 -12.29 -34.68 -7.13
N GLU A 300 -13.41 -34.89 -6.45
CA GLU A 300 -13.46 -34.92 -4.99
C GLU A 300 -12.87 -36.22 -4.46
N ILE A 301 -11.76 -36.15 -3.74
CA ILE A 301 -11.14 -37.29 -3.09
C ILE A 301 -11.67 -37.35 -1.66
N PRO A 302 -12.41 -38.37 -1.28
CA PRO A 302 -12.93 -38.48 0.08
C PRO A 302 -11.79 -38.64 1.08
N THR A 303 -12.05 -38.24 2.34
CA THR A 303 -11.13 -38.45 3.44
C THR A 303 -10.71 -39.90 3.54
N ASN A 304 -9.41 -40.18 3.68
CA ASN A 304 -8.83 -41.51 3.69
C ASN A 304 -9.52 -42.48 4.67
N MET A 305 -9.99 -41.99 5.79
CA MET A 305 -10.77 -42.80 6.73
C MET A 305 -12.23 -42.34 6.72
N GLN A 306 -13.12 -43.15 6.22
CA GLN A 306 -14.54 -42.94 6.39
C GLN A 306 -14.86 -43.14 7.87
N TRP A 307 -15.15 -42.04 8.57
CA TRP A 307 -15.39 -42.05 10.01
C TRP A 307 -16.55 -42.94 10.45
N LYS A 308 -17.45 -43.29 9.53
CA LYS A 308 -18.55 -44.23 9.78
C LYS A 308 -18.10 -45.66 9.98
N ASP A 309 -16.93 -46.04 9.49
CA ASP A 309 -16.41 -47.39 9.49
C ASP A 309 -15.32 -47.64 10.54
N LEU A 310 -14.99 -46.60 11.30
CA LEU A 310 -13.92 -46.65 12.29
C LEU A 310 -14.52 -46.85 13.70
N ASN A 311 -14.31 -48.02 14.26
CA ASN A 311 -14.61 -48.33 15.65
C ASN A 311 -13.62 -47.68 16.64
N GLY A 312 -13.03 -46.55 16.30
CA GLY A 312 -12.05 -45.88 17.11
C GLY A 312 -12.24 -44.38 17.18
N PRO A 313 -12.18 -43.79 18.38
CA PRO A 313 -12.44 -42.33 18.59
C PRO A 313 -11.32 -41.43 18.12
N ALA A 314 -10.17 -41.96 17.70
CA ALA A 314 -8.95 -41.15 17.57
C ALA A 314 -8.82 -40.32 16.27
N ASN A 315 -9.59 -40.64 15.22
CA ASN A 315 -9.41 -40.04 13.89
C ASN A 315 -10.71 -39.54 13.26
N ASN A 316 -11.75 -39.38 14.02
CA ASN A 316 -13.05 -38.89 13.51
C ASN A 316 -13.08 -37.39 13.46
N ARG A 317 -13.21 -36.86 12.26
CA ARG A 317 -13.54 -35.44 12.05
C ARG A 317 -14.98 -35.19 12.47
N ASN A 318 -15.21 -34.17 13.30
CA ASN A 318 -16.52 -33.76 13.77
C ASN A 318 -16.71 -32.27 13.50
N ASP A 319 -17.14 -31.97 12.28
CA ASP A 319 -17.37 -30.59 11.86
C ASP A 319 -18.60 -30.01 12.56
N GLN A 320 -18.45 -28.85 13.16
CA GLN A 320 -19.50 -28.12 13.81
C GLN A 320 -20.10 -27.06 12.89
N ASN A 321 -21.38 -26.78 13.04
CA ASN A 321 -22.02 -25.69 12.29
C ASN A 321 -21.47 -24.33 12.69
N ASP A 322 -21.51 -23.39 11.76
CA ASP A 322 -21.12 -22.01 11.98
C ASP A 322 -21.94 -21.35 13.10
N ARG A 323 -21.27 -20.59 13.95
CA ARG A 323 -21.88 -19.82 15.03
C ARG A 323 -21.89 -18.35 14.67
N VAL A 324 -23.07 -17.75 14.57
CA VAL A 324 -23.24 -16.34 14.23
C VAL A 324 -23.51 -15.54 15.50
N TYR A 325 -22.79 -14.44 15.66
CA TYR A 325 -22.89 -13.54 16.81
C TYR A 325 -23.33 -12.14 16.38
N LYS A 326 -24.04 -11.42 17.26
CA LYS A 326 -24.49 -10.05 16.99
C LYS A 326 -23.34 -9.05 16.97
N THR A 327 -22.31 -9.28 17.78
CA THR A 327 -21.19 -8.37 17.95
C THR A 327 -19.86 -9.11 17.90
N ASN A 328 -18.80 -8.44 17.43
CA ASN A 328 -17.44 -8.97 17.47
C ASN A 328 -16.99 -9.28 18.93
N ARG A 329 -17.47 -8.51 19.90
CA ARG A 329 -17.14 -8.74 21.31
C ARG A 329 -17.66 -10.09 21.81
N GLU A 330 -18.90 -10.43 21.47
CA GLU A 330 -19.50 -11.73 21.79
C GLU A 330 -18.77 -12.87 21.07
N LYS A 331 -18.47 -12.68 19.77
CA LYS A 331 -17.70 -13.63 18.99
C LYS A 331 -16.36 -13.94 19.63
N TYR A 332 -15.56 -12.93 19.94
CA TYR A 332 -14.24 -13.14 20.54
C TYR A 332 -14.29 -13.71 21.94
N ALA A 333 -15.29 -13.35 22.74
CA ALA A 333 -15.50 -13.96 24.05
C ALA A 333 -15.77 -15.48 23.91
N ALA A 334 -16.65 -15.88 22.99
CA ALA A 334 -16.95 -17.29 22.74
C ALA A 334 -15.74 -18.07 22.19
N VAL A 335 -14.93 -17.45 21.30
CA VAL A 335 -13.67 -18.04 20.81
C VAL A 335 -12.71 -18.32 21.96
N ILE A 336 -12.53 -17.38 22.87
CA ILE A 336 -11.64 -17.55 24.03
C ILE A 336 -12.15 -18.65 24.97
N GLU A 337 -13.44 -18.72 25.20
CA GLU A 337 -14.05 -19.78 26.05
C GLU A 337 -13.83 -21.16 25.43
N GLU A 338 -14.02 -21.30 24.12
CA GLU A 338 -13.79 -22.58 23.43
C GLU A 338 -12.29 -22.96 23.47
N ILE A 339 -11.37 -22.01 23.27
CA ILE A 339 -9.92 -22.24 23.42
C ILE A 339 -9.59 -22.78 24.82
N ILE A 340 -10.13 -22.18 25.85
CA ILE A 340 -9.90 -22.59 27.25
C ILE A 340 -10.40 -24.01 27.49
N LYS A 341 -11.59 -24.30 27.01
CA LYS A 341 -12.23 -25.61 27.11
C LYS A 341 -11.38 -26.70 26.45
N GLU A 342 -10.99 -26.51 25.19
CA GLU A 342 -10.21 -27.47 24.44
C GLU A 342 -8.81 -27.67 25.04
N ARG A 343 -8.16 -26.57 25.40
CA ARG A 343 -6.85 -26.62 26.08
C ARG A 343 -6.89 -27.42 27.38
N ASN A 344 -7.91 -27.18 28.22
CA ASN A 344 -8.05 -27.90 29.49
C ASN A 344 -8.42 -29.39 29.30
N ALA A 345 -9.04 -29.73 28.18
CA ALA A 345 -9.29 -31.10 27.77
C ALA A 345 -8.03 -31.80 27.20
N GLY A 346 -6.87 -31.14 27.19
CA GLY A 346 -5.62 -31.69 26.67
C GLY A 346 -5.54 -31.68 25.14
N ARG A 347 -6.49 -31.05 24.45
CA ARG A 347 -6.50 -31.01 22.98
C ARG A 347 -5.74 -29.78 22.45
N PRO A 348 -4.72 -29.96 21.61
CA PRO A 348 -4.09 -28.85 20.92
C PRO A 348 -5.10 -28.09 20.06
N THR A 349 -5.02 -26.76 20.05
CA THR A 349 -6.01 -25.90 19.41
C THR A 349 -5.31 -24.98 18.42
N LEU A 350 -5.74 -25.02 17.15
CA LEU A 350 -5.35 -24.08 16.11
C LEU A 350 -6.49 -23.09 15.88
N VAL A 351 -6.18 -21.80 15.95
CA VAL A 351 -7.14 -20.71 15.78
C VAL A 351 -6.79 -19.95 14.52
N GLY A 352 -7.58 -20.12 13.46
CA GLY A 352 -7.44 -19.37 12.22
C GLY A 352 -8.01 -17.95 12.36
N THR A 353 -7.29 -16.95 11.84
CA THR A 353 -7.72 -15.55 11.79
C THR A 353 -7.56 -14.98 10.39
N THR A 354 -8.41 -14.01 10.04
CA THR A 354 -8.42 -13.40 8.71
C THR A 354 -7.40 -12.25 8.56
N SER A 355 -6.82 -11.76 9.66
CA SER A 355 -5.83 -10.69 9.61
C SER A 355 -4.85 -10.74 10.78
N VAL A 356 -3.68 -10.12 10.59
CA VAL A 356 -2.66 -9.96 11.63
C VAL A 356 -3.22 -9.22 12.84
N GLU A 357 -4.04 -8.19 12.64
CA GLU A 357 -4.65 -7.40 13.71
C GLU A 357 -5.55 -8.25 14.62
N ILE A 358 -6.37 -9.12 14.03
CA ILE A 358 -7.24 -10.04 14.77
C ILE A 358 -6.39 -11.05 15.55
N SER A 359 -5.31 -11.57 14.97
CA SER A 359 -4.40 -12.47 15.66
C SER A 359 -3.76 -11.83 16.89
N GLU A 360 -3.33 -10.58 16.77
CA GLU A 360 -2.78 -9.79 17.88
C GLU A 360 -3.82 -9.44 18.94
N LEU A 361 -5.05 -9.14 18.52
CA LEU A 361 -6.16 -8.88 19.44
C LEU A 361 -6.48 -10.11 20.31
N LEU A 362 -6.65 -11.28 19.67
CA LEU A 362 -6.89 -12.53 20.38
C LEU A 362 -5.71 -12.91 21.29
N SER A 363 -4.47 -12.68 20.82
CA SER A 363 -3.28 -12.88 21.64
C SER A 363 -3.29 -12.02 22.90
N ARG A 364 -3.64 -10.74 22.81
CA ARG A 364 -3.79 -9.87 23.98
C ARG A 364 -4.88 -10.35 24.94
N MET A 365 -6.01 -10.80 24.40
CA MET A 365 -7.12 -11.33 25.23
C MET A 365 -6.73 -12.61 25.96
N LEU A 366 -5.94 -13.50 25.34
CA LEU A 366 -5.42 -14.73 25.96
C LEU A 366 -4.37 -14.41 27.03
N ARG A 367 -3.48 -13.44 26.78
CA ARG A 367 -2.48 -12.98 27.78
C ARG A 367 -3.13 -12.41 29.02
N MET A 368 -4.21 -11.62 28.88
CA MET A 368 -4.95 -11.09 30.02
C MET A 368 -5.61 -12.19 30.90
N ARG A 369 -5.70 -13.42 30.37
CA ARG A 369 -6.25 -14.59 31.11
C ARG A 369 -5.17 -15.61 31.44
N ASP A 370 -3.90 -15.24 31.34
CA ASP A 370 -2.72 -16.07 31.61
C ASP A 370 -2.73 -17.40 30.85
N ILE A 371 -3.20 -17.40 29.58
CA ILE A 371 -3.22 -18.57 28.73
C ILE A 371 -1.99 -18.56 27.83
N PRO A 372 -1.05 -19.50 28.04
CA PRO A 372 0.11 -19.67 27.15
C PRO A 372 -0.34 -20.04 25.74
N HIS A 373 0.16 -19.31 24.76
CA HIS A 373 -0.14 -19.51 23.34
C HIS A 373 1.00 -19.02 22.49
N GLN A 374 1.00 -19.45 21.23
CA GLN A 374 1.91 -18.98 20.19
C GLN A 374 1.13 -18.29 19.08
N VAL A 375 1.75 -17.29 18.43
CA VAL A 375 1.14 -16.55 17.32
C VAL A 375 2.01 -16.74 16.10
N LEU A 376 1.41 -17.28 15.05
CA LEU A 376 2.01 -17.45 13.73
C LEU A 376 1.39 -16.42 12.79
N ASN A 377 2.15 -15.38 12.50
CA ASN A 377 1.76 -14.35 11.56
C ASN A 377 2.99 -13.82 10.80
N ALA A 378 2.76 -13.05 9.77
CA ALA A 378 3.79 -12.54 8.86
C ALA A 378 4.95 -11.75 9.53
N LYS A 379 4.80 -11.31 10.78
CA LYS A 379 5.83 -10.55 11.52
C LYS A 379 6.91 -11.43 12.16
N LEU A 380 6.72 -12.76 12.25
CA LEU A 380 7.55 -13.67 13.04
C LEU A 380 8.21 -14.79 12.22
N HIS A 381 8.67 -14.49 11.02
CA HIS A 381 9.23 -15.49 10.08
C HIS A 381 10.33 -16.39 10.66
N GLN A 382 11.23 -15.84 11.49
CA GLN A 382 12.35 -16.62 12.02
C GLN A 382 11.92 -17.67 13.06
N ALA A 383 10.79 -17.48 13.73
CA ALA A 383 10.26 -18.40 14.72
C ALA A 383 9.22 -19.40 14.17
N GLU A 384 8.87 -19.28 12.89
CA GLU A 384 7.78 -20.02 12.25
C GLU A 384 7.94 -21.54 12.40
N ALA A 385 9.12 -22.08 12.08
CA ALA A 385 9.38 -23.51 12.15
C ALA A 385 9.24 -24.06 13.57
N ASP A 386 9.67 -23.33 14.58
CA ASP A 386 9.55 -23.73 15.99
C ASP A 386 8.11 -23.66 16.49
N ILE A 387 7.34 -22.65 16.04
CA ILE A 387 5.92 -22.52 16.36
C ILE A 387 5.14 -23.70 15.78
N VAL A 388 5.35 -23.99 14.48
CA VAL A 388 4.70 -25.12 13.79
C VAL A 388 5.06 -26.46 14.42
N LYS A 389 6.34 -26.68 14.74
CA LYS A 389 6.83 -27.88 15.42
C LYS A 389 6.12 -28.14 16.75
N ASN A 390 5.70 -27.10 17.47
CA ASN A 390 5.07 -27.21 18.77
C ASN A 390 3.55 -27.12 18.75
N ALA A 391 2.92 -26.78 17.63
CA ALA A 391 1.50 -26.51 17.52
C ALA A 391 0.60 -27.70 17.93
N GLY A 392 1.00 -28.93 17.59
CA GLY A 392 0.22 -30.14 17.87
C GLY A 392 0.54 -30.84 19.22
N ARG A 393 1.31 -30.19 20.10
CA ARG A 393 1.78 -30.83 21.33
C ARG A 393 0.88 -30.53 22.52
N SER A 394 0.86 -31.44 23.46
CA SER A 394 0.26 -31.23 24.80
C SER A 394 1.36 -31.24 25.84
N THR A 395 1.35 -30.26 26.74
CA THR A 395 2.30 -30.16 27.84
C THR A 395 1.53 -30.15 29.16
N ASP A 396 1.95 -30.97 30.10
CA ASP A 396 1.31 -31.08 31.42
C ASP A 396 -0.19 -31.35 31.37
N GLY A 397 -0.63 -32.20 30.45
CA GLY A 397 -2.04 -32.53 30.25
C GLY A 397 -2.90 -31.42 29.64
N LYS A 398 -2.27 -30.30 29.22
CA LYS A 398 -2.95 -29.17 28.56
C LYS A 398 -2.51 -29.07 27.10
N GLY A 399 -3.47 -28.84 26.21
CA GLY A 399 -3.22 -28.67 24.79
C GLY A 399 -2.48 -27.37 24.46
N ALA A 400 -1.55 -27.38 23.50
CA ALA A 400 -0.95 -26.18 22.96
C ALA A 400 -2.02 -25.31 22.25
N VAL A 401 -1.87 -24.00 22.32
CA VAL A 401 -2.73 -23.04 21.61
C VAL A 401 -1.89 -22.28 20.61
N THR A 402 -2.26 -22.34 19.34
CA THR A 402 -1.60 -21.62 18.26
C THR A 402 -2.62 -20.75 17.52
N ILE A 403 -2.35 -19.47 17.40
CA ILE A 403 -3.13 -18.54 16.60
C ILE A 403 -2.39 -18.32 15.29
N ALA A 404 -3.05 -18.55 14.16
CA ALA A 404 -2.45 -18.36 12.83
C ALA A 404 -3.34 -17.47 11.95
N THR A 405 -2.72 -16.70 11.06
CA THR A 405 -3.44 -16.04 9.97
C THR A 405 -3.63 -17.01 8.80
N ASN A 406 -4.60 -16.76 7.93
CA ASN A 406 -4.86 -17.60 6.76
C ASN A 406 -3.65 -17.76 5.84
N MET A 407 -2.69 -16.83 5.90
CA MET A 407 -1.50 -16.81 5.05
C MET A 407 -0.25 -17.37 5.75
N ALA A 408 -0.40 -17.90 6.95
CA ALA A 408 0.72 -18.46 7.71
C ALA A 408 0.85 -19.95 7.55
#